data_29d21bd1262371013f6b68fd1ac5ebd3
#
_entry.id   29d21bd1262371013f6b68fd1ac5ebd3
#
_cell.length_a   1.000
_cell.length_b   1.000
_cell.length_c   1.000
_cell.angle_alpha   90.00
_cell.angle_beta   90.00
_cell.angle_gamma   90.00
#
_symmetry.space_group_name_H-M   'P 1'
#
loop_
_entity.id
_entity.type
_entity.pdbx_description
1 polymer ?
#
loop_
_entity_poly.entity_id
_entity_poly.type
_entity_poly.pdbx_seq_one_letter_code
_entity_poly.pdbx_strand_id
1 'polypeptide(L)'
;RIAQPHRSTFLTAHTLLTFIVIAAGTLVTGAGPHAGDSETPRLDVAVATVATIHGFLVVALILLTIVGIYKRFNNFADDTRRYLSIFLAVALAEGVIGYAQY
;
A
#
# COMPACT_ATOMS: atom_id res chain seq x y z
N ARG A 1 -20.30 17.09 12.28
CA ARG A 1 -20.98 15.93 11.76
C ARG A 1 -20.29 14.64 12.20
N ILE A 2 -21.07 13.76 12.78
CA ILE A 2 -20.55 12.53 13.34
C ILE A 2 -20.24 11.53 12.22
N ALA A 3 -19.04 10.97 12.25
CA ALA A 3 -18.65 9.98 11.26
C ALA A 3 -19.40 8.67 11.49
N GLN A 4 -19.67 7.96 10.42
CA GLN A 4 -20.29 6.64 10.51
C GLN A 4 -19.26 5.65 11.05
N PRO A 5 -19.59 4.84 12.07
CA PRO A 5 -18.62 3.91 12.63
C PRO A 5 -18.02 2.96 11.61
N HIS A 6 -18.83 2.37 10.72
CA HIS A 6 -18.31 1.44 9.74
C HIS A 6 -17.39 2.13 8.74
N ARG A 7 -17.70 3.39 8.40
CA ARG A 7 -16.86 4.16 7.49
C ARG A 7 -15.53 4.49 8.13
N SER A 8 -15.56 4.88 9.41
CA SER A 8 -14.33 5.12 10.16
C SER A 8 -13.49 3.87 10.26
N THR A 9 -14.13 2.71 10.46
CA THR A 9 -13.43 1.43 10.53
C THR A 9 -12.74 1.13 9.22
N PHE A 10 -13.41 1.35 8.10
CA PHE A 10 -12.80 1.13 6.78
C PHE A 10 -11.58 2.01 6.60
N LEU A 11 -11.72 3.30 6.88
CA LEU A 11 -10.62 4.24 6.67
C LEU A 11 -9.46 3.96 7.62
N THR A 12 -9.75 3.56 8.84
CA THR A 12 -8.70 3.17 9.78
C THR A 12 -7.96 1.93 9.27
N ALA A 13 -8.68 0.92 8.84
CA ALA A 13 -8.07 -0.29 8.32
C ALA A 13 -7.22 0.01 7.08
N HIS A 14 -7.74 0.84 6.19
CA HIS A 14 -7.03 1.23 4.97
C HIS A 14 -5.73 1.96 5.32
N THR A 15 -5.79 2.88 6.26
CA THR A 15 -4.61 3.63 6.69
C THR A 15 -3.57 2.70 7.33
N LEU A 16 -4.00 1.81 8.21
CA LEU A 16 -3.09 0.86 8.84
C LEU A 16 -2.43 -0.05 7.82
N LEU A 17 -3.21 -0.56 6.87
CA LEU A 17 -2.66 -1.42 5.83
C LEU A 17 -1.65 -0.65 4.98
N THR A 18 -1.94 0.62 4.68
CA THR A 18 -1.01 1.46 3.93
C THR A 18 0.33 1.58 4.65
N PHE A 19 0.31 1.81 5.96
CA PHE A 19 1.56 1.87 6.72
C PHE A 19 2.30 0.54 6.70
N ILE A 20 1.59 -0.57 6.80
CA ILE A 20 2.21 -1.89 6.75
C ILE A 20 2.85 -2.13 5.38
N VAL A 21 2.18 -1.73 4.32
CA VAL A 21 2.72 -1.86 2.96
C VAL A 21 4.00 -1.05 2.82
N ILE A 22 4.00 0.18 3.32
CA ILE A 22 5.18 1.03 3.24
C ILE A 22 6.34 0.42 4.04
N ALA A 23 6.06 -0.08 5.24
CA ALA A 23 7.09 -0.71 6.06
C ALA A 23 7.67 -1.94 5.35
N ALA A 24 6.80 -2.78 4.76
CA ALA A 24 7.26 -3.96 4.03
C ALA A 24 8.12 -3.57 2.83
N GLY A 25 7.72 -2.52 2.11
CA GLY A 25 8.51 -2.02 0.99
C GLY A 25 9.87 -1.51 1.42
N THR A 26 9.93 -0.88 2.60
CA THR A 26 11.20 -0.44 3.16
C THR A 26 12.13 -1.62 3.43
N LEU A 27 11.58 -2.74 3.92
CA LEU A 27 12.37 -3.95 4.12
C LEU A 27 12.90 -4.50 2.80
N VAL A 28 12.08 -4.46 1.75
CA VAL A 28 12.53 -4.92 0.42
C VAL A 28 13.70 -4.08 -0.05
N THR A 29 13.59 -2.75 0.09
CA THR A 29 14.67 -1.86 -0.30
C THR A 29 15.94 -2.14 0.50
N GLY A 30 15.80 -2.33 1.81
CA GLY A 30 16.96 -2.58 2.67
C GLY A 30 17.63 -3.91 2.42
N ALA A 31 16.88 -4.91 1.93
CA ALA A 31 17.42 -6.24 1.66
C ALA A 31 17.91 -6.39 0.23
N GLY A 32 17.47 -5.53 -0.67
CA GLY A 32 17.72 -5.69 -2.10
C GLY A 32 19.03 -5.06 -2.56
N PRO A 33 19.47 -5.43 -3.76
CA PRO A 33 20.73 -4.92 -4.30
C PRO A 33 20.66 -3.47 -4.78
N HIS A 34 19.47 -2.90 -4.89
CA HIS A 34 19.30 -1.55 -5.41
C HIS A 34 19.01 -0.53 -4.31
N ALA A 35 19.43 -0.82 -3.09
CA ALA A 35 19.15 0.04 -1.93
C ALA A 35 20.21 1.13 -1.78
N GLY A 36 20.44 1.92 -2.82
CA GLY A 36 21.33 3.06 -2.75
C GLY A 36 22.79 2.67 -2.81
N ASP A 37 23.51 2.97 -1.76
CA ASP A 37 24.98 2.83 -1.70
C ASP A 37 25.39 1.36 -1.63
N SER A 38 26.29 0.94 -2.53
CA SER A 38 26.76 -0.44 -2.57
C SER A 38 27.57 -0.82 -1.32
N GLU A 39 28.06 0.16 -0.58
CA GLU A 39 28.84 -0.10 0.63
C GLU A 39 27.98 -0.15 1.89
N THR A 40 26.72 0.22 1.78
CA THR A 40 25.81 0.15 2.92
C THR A 40 25.43 -1.30 3.17
N PRO A 41 25.54 -1.77 4.42
CA PRO A 41 25.15 -3.15 4.73
C PRO A 41 23.69 -3.40 4.42
N ARG A 42 23.39 -4.57 3.90
CA ARG A 42 22.01 -4.97 3.60
C ARG A 42 21.41 -5.65 4.82
N LEU A 43 20.08 -5.60 4.90
CA LEU A 43 19.37 -6.33 5.95
C LEU A 43 19.56 -7.83 5.76
N ASP A 44 19.70 -8.53 6.86
CA ASP A 44 19.95 -9.97 6.84
C ASP A 44 18.62 -10.73 6.72
N VAL A 45 17.92 -10.49 5.62
CA VAL A 45 16.68 -11.18 5.30
C VAL A 45 16.69 -11.48 3.82
N ALA A 46 16.01 -12.55 3.44
CA ALA A 46 15.92 -12.93 2.03
C ALA A 46 15.06 -11.93 1.28
N VAL A 47 15.62 -11.27 0.29
CA VAL A 47 14.90 -10.27 -0.47
C VAL A 47 13.68 -10.87 -1.16
N ALA A 48 13.78 -12.11 -1.65
CA ALA A 48 12.64 -12.75 -2.31
C ALA A 48 11.46 -12.94 -1.34
N THR A 49 11.75 -13.27 -0.09
CA THR A 49 10.71 -13.46 0.91
C THR A 49 9.99 -12.15 1.22
N VAL A 50 10.75 -11.10 1.53
CA VAL A 50 10.12 -9.82 1.88
C VAL A 50 9.43 -9.19 0.68
N ALA A 51 9.98 -9.37 -0.53
CA ALA A 51 9.34 -8.87 -1.74
C ALA A 51 8.01 -9.57 -2.00
N THR A 52 7.94 -10.88 -1.76
CA THR A 52 6.70 -11.62 -1.92
C THR A 52 5.65 -11.16 -0.92
N ILE A 53 6.05 -10.99 0.34
CA ILE A 53 5.13 -10.50 1.37
C ILE A 53 4.63 -9.10 1.00
N HIS A 54 5.54 -8.23 0.60
CA HIS A 54 5.18 -6.87 0.20
C HIS A 54 4.20 -6.90 -0.97
N GLY A 55 4.46 -7.76 -1.95
CA GLY A 55 3.59 -7.88 -3.12
C GLY A 55 2.16 -8.28 -2.76
N PHE A 56 2.02 -9.28 -1.87
CA PHE A 56 0.69 -9.68 -1.42
C PHE A 56 -0.01 -8.56 -0.67
N LEU A 57 0.72 -7.83 0.16
CA LEU A 57 0.13 -6.71 0.91
C LEU A 57 -0.29 -5.58 -0.03
N VAL A 58 0.48 -5.32 -1.07
CA VAL A 58 0.12 -4.31 -2.08
C VAL A 58 -1.17 -4.71 -2.79
N VAL A 59 -1.28 -5.97 -3.19
CA VAL A 59 -2.49 -6.46 -3.85
C VAL A 59 -3.68 -6.31 -2.91
N ALA A 60 -3.52 -6.68 -1.64
CA ALA A 60 -4.59 -6.54 -0.67
C ALA A 60 -5.03 -5.09 -0.52
N LEU A 61 -4.07 -4.17 -0.47
CA LEU A 61 -4.37 -2.75 -0.35
C LEU A 61 -5.10 -2.22 -1.58
N ILE A 62 -4.66 -2.62 -2.76
CA ILE A 62 -5.31 -2.21 -4.00
C ILE A 62 -6.75 -2.71 -4.03
N LEU A 63 -6.97 -3.98 -3.68
CA LEU A 63 -8.32 -4.54 -3.66
C LEU A 63 -9.19 -3.83 -2.64
N LEU A 64 -8.65 -3.53 -1.46
CA LEU A 64 -9.40 -2.80 -0.44
C LEU A 64 -9.77 -1.41 -0.93
N THR A 65 -8.86 -0.74 -1.62
CA THR A 65 -9.13 0.58 -2.17
C THR A 65 -10.25 0.53 -3.21
N ILE A 66 -10.21 -0.47 -4.09
CA ILE A 66 -11.24 -0.64 -5.10
C ILE A 66 -12.59 -0.90 -4.45
N VAL A 67 -12.62 -1.73 -3.42
CA VAL A 67 -13.86 -2.00 -2.67
C VAL A 67 -14.41 -0.70 -2.10
N GLY A 68 -13.54 0.14 -1.53
CA GLY A 68 -13.97 1.41 -0.96
C GLY A 68 -14.56 2.35 -2.00
N ILE A 69 -14.02 2.32 -3.23
CA ILE A 69 -14.50 3.20 -4.28
C ILE A 69 -15.87 2.75 -4.79
N TYR A 70 -16.06 1.44 -4.95
CA TYR A 70 -17.21 0.93 -5.69
C TYR A 70 -18.33 0.32 -4.83
N LYS A 71 -18.08 0.08 -3.55
CA LYS A 71 -19.12 -0.50 -2.70
C LYS A 71 -20.15 0.55 -2.31
N ARG A 72 -21.39 0.30 -2.62
CA ARG A 72 -22.47 1.23 -2.34
C ARG A 72 -22.71 1.40 -0.86
N PHE A 73 -22.56 0.32 -0.09
CA PHE A 73 -22.86 0.38 1.34
C PHE A 73 -21.85 1.23 2.12
N ASN A 74 -20.72 1.57 1.52
CA ASN A 74 -19.76 2.44 2.18
C ASN A 74 -20.29 3.85 2.34
N ASN A 75 -21.14 4.27 1.45
CA ASN A 75 -21.82 5.55 1.57
C ASN A 75 -20.86 6.71 1.81
N PHE A 76 -19.71 6.66 1.15
CA PHE A 76 -18.72 7.70 1.28
C PHE A 76 -19.16 8.95 0.53
N ALA A 77 -18.75 10.11 1.05
CA ALA A 77 -18.90 11.36 0.33
C ALA A 77 -18.08 11.31 -0.96
N ASP A 78 -18.47 12.14 -1.92
CA ASP A 78 -17.77 12.20 -3.21
C ASP A 78 -16.30 12.54 -3.04
N ASP A 79 -15.97 13.41 -2.09
CA ASP A 79 -14.58 13.75 -1.84
C ASP A 79 -13.78 12.54 -1.42
N THR A 80 -14.33 11.70 -0.57
CA THR A 80 -13.63 10.49 -0.11
C THR A 80 -13.38 9.55 -1.29
N ARG A 81 -14.40 9.34 -2.13
CA ARG A 81 -14.24 8.51 -3.32
C ARG A 81 -13.17 9.05 -4.25
N ARG A 82 -13.15 10.35 -4.40
CA ARG A 82 -12.16 11.01 -5.25
C ARG A 82 -10.75 10.79 -4.72
N TYR A 83 -10.56 10.96 -3.41
CA TYR A 83 -9.23 10.75 -2.81
C TYR A 83 -8.82 9.29 -2.89
N LEU A 84 -9.74 8.35 -2.71
CA LEU A 84 -9.43 6.94 -2.88
C LEU A 84 -9.03 6.63 -4.33
N SER A 85 -9.68 7.27 -5.29
CA SER A 85 -9.34 7.07 -6.70
C SER A 85 -7.94 7.61 -7.01
N ILE A 86 -7.60 8.78 -6.47
CA ILE A 86 -6.27 9.34 -6.61
C ILE A 86 -5.25 8.42 -5.94
N PHE A 87 -5.56 7.95 -4.75
CA PHE A 87 -4.71 7.01 -4.03
C PHE A 87 -4.44 5.76 -4.88
N LEU A 88 -5.48 5.22 -5.50
CA LEU A 88 -5.35 4.04 -6.34
C LEU A 88 -4.41 4.30 -7.51
N ALA A 89 -4.57 5.46 -8.16
CA ALA A 89 -3.71 5.81 -9.29
C ALA A 89 -2.25 5.91 -8.86
N VAL A 90 -2.00 6.55 -7.73
CA VAL A 90 -0.64 6.69 -7.20
C VAL A 90 -0.07 5.32 -6.81
N ALA A 91 -0.88 4.48 -6.17
CA ALA A 91 -0.43 3.16 -5.76
C ALA A 91 -0.06 2.30 -6.96
N LEU A 92 -0.85 2.37 -8.03
CA LEU A 92 -0.54 1.63 -9.25
C LEU A 92 0.74 2.13 -9.89
N ALA A 93 0.94 3.45 -9.92
CA ALA A 93 2.16 4.03 -10.47
C ALA A 93 3.38 3.59 -9.66
N GLU A 94 3.27 3.62 -8.34
CA GLU A 94 4.36 3.18 -7.46
C GLU A 94 4.65 1.70 -7.66
N GLY A 95 3.61 0.89 -7.87
CA GLY A 95 3.79 -0.53 -8.14
C GLY A 95 4.56 -0.79 -9.42
N VAL A 96 4.25 -0.03 -10.47
CA VAL A 96 4.98 -0.15 -11.73
C VAL A 96 6.44 0.24 -11.56
N ILE A 97 6.69 1.36 -10.88
CA ILE A 97 8.06 1.81 -10.63
C ILE A 97 8.82 0.79 -9.79
N GLY A 98 8.19 0.29 -8.74
CA GLY A 98 8.83 -0.70 -7.88
C GLY A 98 9.17 -1.99 -8.63
N TYR A 99 8.25 -2.46 -9.47
CA TYR A 99 8.50 -3.65 -10.27
C TYR A 99 9.66 -3.42 -11.25
N ALA A 100 9.70 -2.24 -11.85
CA ALA A 100 10.77 -1.92 -12.81
C ALA A 100 12.14 -1.88 -12.13
N GLN A 101 12.18 -1.49 -10.85
CA GLN A 101 13.42 -1.45 -10.10
C GLN A 101 13.86 -2.83 -9.58
N TYR A 102 12.90 -3.72 -9.48
CA TYR A 102 13.17 -5.04 -8.90
C TYR A 102 13.65 -5.99 -9.97
#